data_87054cf2fb48c1457d4988429ebd3f11
#
_entry.id   87054cf2fb48c1457d4988429ebd3f11
#
_cell.length_a   1.000
_cell.length_b   1.000
_cell.length_c   1.000
_cell.angle_alpha   90.00
_cell.angle_beta   90.00
_cell.angle_gamma   90.00
#
_symmetry.space_group_name_H-M   'P 1'
#
loop_
_entity.id
_entity.type
_entity.pdbx_description
1 polymer ?
#
loop_
_entity_poly.entity_id
_entity_poly.type
_entity_poly.pdbx_seq_one_letter_code
_entity_poly.pdbx_strand_id
1 'polypeptide(L)'
;MDLSTLMPQQLQVVKTLDRPLFVSAGAGSGKTFTLTRRIVYALSPESGPFVEHLDQVLAITFTKDAAAEIRDRVRCALIEEGMDEEALTVDDAWISTIHGMCSRILRAHALELGIDPEFTVLTDTDELMDQAVEHVLGRATAPDAAPELAASLKALYAWYPMA
;
A
#
# COMPACT_ATOMS: atom_id res chain seq x y z
N MET A 1 -18.76 -3.51 22.20
CA MET A 1 -18.93 -3.17 20.75
C MET A 1 -20.29 -3.60 20.25
N ASP A 2 -21.10 -2.70 19.66
CA ASP A 2 -22.39 -3.10 19.08
C ASP A 2 -22.21 -3.75 17.69
N LEU A 3 -22.41 -5.05 17.61
CA LEU A 3 -22.35 -5.84 16.38
C LEU A 3 -23.74 -6.20 15.83
N SER A 4 -24.84 -5.71 16.45
CA SER A 4 -26.20 -6.06 16.08
C SER A 4 -26.62 -5.54 14.70
N THR A 5 -25.96 -4.50 14.22
CA THR A 5 -26.20 -3.89 12.90
C THR A 5 -25.55 -4.67 11.73
N LEU A 6 -24.69 -5.65 12.04
CA LEU A 6 -24.01 -6.46 11.02
C LEU A 6 -24.90 -7.57 10.48
N MET A 7 -24.87 -7.76 9.17
CA MET A 7 -25.43 -8.97 8.55
C MET A 7 -24.67 -10.22 9.01
N PRO A 8 -25.30 -11.41 9.01
CA PRO A 8 -24.66 -12.64 9.49
C PRO A 8 -23.28 -12.92 8.86
N GLN A 9 -23.12 -12.68 7.55
CA GLN A 9 -21.85 -12.87 6.85
C GLN A 9 -20.79 -11.85 7.28
N GLN A 10 -21.20 -10.59 7.49
CA GLN A 10 -20.30 -9.53 7.97
C GLN A 10 -19.84 -9.84 9.40
N LEU A 11 -20.77 -10.30 10.26
CA LEU A 11 -20.46 -10.70 11.62
C LEU A 11 -19.45 -11.85 11.66
N GLN A 12 -19.62 -12.85 10.77
CA GLN A 12 -18.65 -13.93 10.62
C GLN A 12 -17.26 -13.40 10.25
N VAL A 13 -17.17 -12.48 9.28
CA VAL A 13 -15.90 -11.87 8.88
C VAL A 13 -15.26 -11.11 10.03
N VAL A 14 -16.04 -10.32 10.79
CA VAL A 14 -15.54 -9.55 11.93
C VAL A 14 -14.98 -10.46 13.02
N LYS A 15 -15.68 -11.53 13.39
CA LYS A 15 -15.33 -12.40 14.52
C LYS A 15 -14.29 -13.48 14.21
N THR A 16 -14.10 -13.86 12.93
CA THR A 16 -13.13 -14.90 12.58
C THR A 16 -11.73 -14.30 12.47
N LEU A 17 -10.97 -14.26 13.55
CA LEU A 17 -9.60 -13.71 13.62
C LEU A 17 -8.52 -14.79 13.57
N ASP A 18 -8.85 -16.03 13.92
CA ASP A 18 -7.95 -17.17 14.15
C ASP A 18 -7.46 -17.88 12.89
N ARG A 19 -7.95 -17.49 11.72
CA ARG A 19 -7.64 -18.14 10.43
C ARG A 19 -7.74 -17.19 9.26
N PRO A 20 -7.04 -17.49 8.14
CA PRO A 20 -7.17 -16.73 6.90
C PRO A 20 -8.61 -16.76 6.38
N LEU A 21 -9.09 -15.60 5.88
CA LEU A 21 -10.38 -15.44 5.24
C LEU A 21 -10.20 -14.86 3.84
N PHE A 22 -10.90 -15.44 2.88
CA PHE A 22 -11.13 -14.85 1.58
C PHE A 22 -12.57 -14.33 1.52
N VAL A 23 -12.74 -13.02 1.32
CA VAL A 23 -14.06 -12.37 1.30
C VAL A 23 -14.31 -11.80 -0.09
N SER A 24 -15.25 -12.42 -0.82
CA SER A 24 -15.75 -11.90 -2.10
C SER A 24 -16.99 -11.05 -1.85
N ALA A 25 -16.95 -9.78 -2.26
CA ALA A 25 -18.03 -8.84 -1.99
C ALA A 25 -18.18 -7.82 -3.12
N GLY A 26 -19.39 -7.60 -3.58
CA GLY A 26 -19.73 -6.62 -4.63
C GLY A 26 -19.59 -5.16 -4.18
N ALA A 27 -19.78 -4.23 -5.11
CA ALA A 27 -19.88 -2.81 -4.76
C ALA A 27 -21.10 -2.57 -3.84
N GLY A 28 -20.97 -1.68 -2.86
CA GLY A 28 -22.05 -1.35 -1.93
C GLY A 28 -22.32 -2.40 -0.83
N SER A 29 -21.61 -3.53 -0.80
CA SER A 29 -21.83 -4.60 0.20
C SER A 29 -21.30 -4.26 1.62
N GLY A 30 -20.75 -3.07 1.83
CA GLY A 30 -20.19 -2.66 3.12
C GLY A 30 -18.81 -3.21 3.43
N LYS A 31 -17.98 -3.50 2.40
CA LYS A 31 -16.60 -4.01 2.60
C LYS A 31 -15.78 -3.16 3.56
N THR A 32 -15.69 -1.87 3.32
CA THR A 32 -14.91 -0.94 4.16
C THR A 32 -15.48 -0.90 5.58
N PHE A 33 -16.80 -0.87 5.72
CA PHE A 33 -17.47 -0.93 7.02
C PHE A 33 -17.12 -2.22 7.78
N THR A 34 -17.21 -3.36 7.11
CA THR A 34 -16.88 -4.66 7.71
C THR A 34 -15.41 -4.74 8.11
N LEU A 35 -14.51 -4.23 7.26
CA LEU A 35 -13.07 -4.16 7.57
C LEU A 35 -12.79 -3.28 8.79
N THR A 36 -13.39 -2.08 8.84
CA THR A 36 -13.27 -1.18 10.00
C THR A 36 -13.73 -1.87 11.28
N ARG A 37 -14.92 -2.49 11.27
CA ARG A 37 -15.45 -3.22 12.45
C ARG A 37 -14.58 -4.41 12.84
N ARG A 38 -13.96 -5.10 11.88
CA ARG A 38 -13.01 -6.18 12.15
C ARG A 38 -11.75 -5.69 12.86
N ILE A 39 -11.18 -4.55 12.42
CA ILE A 39 -10.00 -3.94 13.05
C ILE A 39 -10.31 -3.55 14.49
N VAL A 40 -11.40 -2.84 14.72
CA VAL A 40 -11.83 -2.41 16.05
C VAL A 40 -12.16 -3.61 16.94
N TYR A 41 -12.80 -4.65 16.39
CA TYR A 41 -13.08 -5.88 17.14
C TYR A 41 -11.82 -6.61 17.57
N ALA A 42 -10.78 -6.66 16.71
CA ALA A 42 -9.51 -7.30 17.03
C ALA A 42 -8.77 -6.62 18.20
N LEU A 43 -8.96 -5.32 18.39
CA LEU A 43 -8.44 -4.52 19.51
C LEU A 43 -9.33 -4.60 20.76
N SER A 44 -10.61 -4.92 20.57
CA SER A 44 -11.58 -4.90 21.67
C SER A 44 -11.32 -6.04 22.68
N PRO A 45 -11.60 -5.81 23.97
CA PRO A 45 -11.54 -6.88 25.00
C PRO A 45 -12.42 -8.09 24.68
N GLU A 46 -13.47 -7.89 23.87
CA GLU A 46 -14.41 -8.95 23.49
C GLU A 46 -13.81 -10.00 22.55
N SER A 47 -12.74 -9.67 21.82
CA SER A 47 -12.00 -10.61 20.96
C SER A 47 -11.08 -11.55 21.74
N GLY A 48 -10.84 -11.27 23.04
CA GLY A 48 -9.88 -11.96 23.90
C GLY A 48 -8.44 -11.58 23.55
N PRO A 49 -7.99 -10.36 23.80
CA PRO A 49 -7.26 -9.41 22.97
C PRO A 49 -6.43 -10.10 21.87
N PHE A 50 -6.95 -10.08 20.65
CA PHE A 50 -6.26 -10.67 19.50
C PHE A 50 -5.03 -9.84 19.08
N VAL A 51 -5.14 -8.52 19.21
CA VAL A 51 -4.04 -7.55 19.10
C VAL A 51 -4.13 -6.55 20.23
N GLU A 52 -3.00 -6.14 20.79
CA GLU A 52 -2.93 -5.21 21.93
C GLU A 52 -2.96 -3.75 21.44
N HIS A 53 -2.31 -3.48 20.30
CA HIS A 53 -2.16 -2.13 19.75
C HIS A 53 -2.42 -2.11 18.25
N LEU A 54 -2.81 -0.93 17.74
CA LEU A 54 -3.14 -0.72 16.33
C LEU A 54 -1.92 -0.87 15.40
N ASP A 55 -0.71 -0.68 15.88
CA ASP A 55 0.53 -0.89 15.13
C ASP A 55 0.79 -2.37 14.76
N GLN A 56 0.08 -3.31 15.41
CA GLN A 56 0.10 -4.74 15.08
C GLN A 56 -0.87 -5.08 13.93
N VAL A 57 -1.63 -4.10 13.44
CA VAL A 57 -2.59 -4.28 12.35
C VAL A 57 -2.04 -3.71 11.06
N LEU A 58 -1.94 -4.55 10.02
CA LEU A 58 -1.59 -4.15 8.67
C LEU A 58 -2.82 -4.17 7.77
N ALA A 59 -3.22 -3.00 7.26
CA ALA A 59 -4.29 -2.86 6.26
C ALA A 59 -3.74 -2.19 4.99
N ILE A 60 -3.86 -2.87 3.86
CA ILE A 60 -3.31 -2.41 2.59
C ILE A 60 -4.43 -2.15 1.59
N THR A 61 -4.32 -1.03 0.88
CA THR A 61 -5.19 -0.67 -0.22
C THR A 61 -4.39 -0.17 -1.43
N PHE A 62 -5.08 0.07 -2.55
CA PHE A 62 -4.41 0.51 -3.79
C PHE A 62 -4.22 2.03 -3.87
N THR A 63 -5.11 2.82 -3.27
CA THR A 63 -5.10 4.28 -3.39
C THR A 63 -4.86 4.97 -2.05
N LYS A 64 -4.24 6.14 -2.09
CA LYS A 64 -4.03 6.98 -0.91
C LYS A 64 -5.36 7.43 -0.29
N ASP A 65 -6.35 7.74 -1.12
CA ASP A 65 -7.68 8.18 -0.68
C ASP A 65 -8.41 7.05 0.08
N ALA A 66 -8.36 5.81 -0.44
CA ALA A 66 -8.94 4.67 0.27
C ALA A 66 -8.22 4.39 1.59
N ALA A 67 -6.90 4.56 1.66
CA ALA A 67 -6.17 4.43 2.92
C ALA A 67 -6.57 5.51 3.93
N ALA A 68 -6.73 6.76 3.49
CA ALA A 68 -7.21 7.86 4.33
C ALA A 68 -8.64 7.59 4.82
N GLU A 69 -9.55 7.18 3.94
CA GLU A 69 -10.91 6.81 4.31
C GLU A 69 -10.96 5.70 5.37
N ILE A 70 -10.12 4.67 5.22
CA ILE A 70 -10.05 3.58 6.21
C ILE A 70 -9.56 4.12 7.56
N ARG A 71 -8.50 4.95 7.59
CA ARG A 71 -8.00 5.56 8.84
C ARG A 71 -9.08 6.39 9.53
N ASP A 72 -9.77 7.25 8.81
CA ASP A 72 -10.82 8.10 9.38
C ASP A 72 -11.97 7.27 9.95
N ARG A 73 -12.39 6.22 9.25
CA ARG A 73 -13.43 5.31 9.73
C ARG A 73 -13.00 4.51 10.95
N VAL A 74 -11.74 4.04 10.98
CA VAL A 74 -11.18 3.34 12.14
C VAL A 74 -11.12 4.27 13.34
N ARG A 75 -10.63 5.51 13.17
CA ARG A 75 -10.58 6.52 14.23
C ARG A 75 -11.96 6.80 14.80
N CYS A 76 -12.94 7.07 13.97
CA CYS A 76 -14.32 7.30 14.43
C CYS A 76 -14.88 6.09 15.20
N ALA A 77 -14.67 4.88 14.67
CA ALA A 77 -15.17 3.67 15.31
C ALA A 77 -14.47 3.35 16.64
N LEU A 78 -13.18 3.66 16.79
CA LEU A 78 -12.45 3.54 18.05
C LEU A 78 -13.00 4.52 19.11
N ILE A 79 -13.26 5.77 18.72
CA ILE A 79 -13.88 6.78 19.61
C ILE A 79 -15.28 6.34 20.03
N GLU A 80 -16.10 5.83 19.11
CA GLU A 80 -17.45 5.31 19.40
C GLU A 80 -17.42 4.19 20.45
N GLU A 81 -16.36 3.40 20.48
CA GLU A 81 -16.20 2.28 21.42
C GLU A 81 -15.42 2.66 22.70
N GLY A 82 -15.07 3.95 22.87
CA GLY A 82 -14.32 4.46 24.04
C GLY A 82 -12.84 4.08 24.06
N MET A 83 -12.26 3.73 22.91
CA MET A 83 -10.83 3.42 22.74
C MET A 83 -10.09 4.67 22.27
N ASP A 84 -10.15 5.74 23.06
CA ASP A 84 -9.61 7.06 22.69
C ASP A 84 -8.09 7.06 22.52
N GLU A 85 -7.38 6.30 23.35
CA GLU A 85 -5.91 6.18 23.26
C GLU A 85 -5.48 5.56 21.93
N GLU A 86 -6.13 4.49 21.51
CA GLU A 86 -5.87 3.85 20.21
C GLU A 86 -6.29 4.74 19.03
N ALA A 87 -7.34 5.54 19.19
CA ALA A 87 -7.77 6.49 18.16
C ALA A 87 -6.72 7.56 17.85
N LEU A 88 -5.89 7.95 18.84
CA LEU A 88 -4.78 8.90 18.65
C LEU A 88 -3.62 8.30 17.85
N THR A 89 -3.45 6.99 17.86
CA THR A 89 -2.34 6.30 17.18
C THR A 89 -2.67 5.88 15.73
N VAL A 90 -3.87 6.18 15.24
CA VAL A 90 -4.33 5.74 13.89
C VAL A 90 -3.41 6.23 12.77
N ASP A 91 -2.80 7.41 12.89
CA ASP A 91 -1.89 7.93 11.86
C ASP A 91 -0.56 7.18 11.81
N ASP A 92 -0.15 6.56 12.93
CA ASP A 92 1.03 5.73 13.03
C ASP A 92 0.76 4.26 12.66
N ALA A 93 -0.50 3.88 12.48
CA ALA A 93 -0.89 2.53 12.10
C ALA A 93 -0.40 2.16 10.68
N TRP A 94 -0.28 0.85 10.43
CA TRP A 94 0.08 0.32 9.12
C TRP A 94 -1.12 0.27 8.15
N ILE A 95 -1.88 1.38 8.08
CA ILE A 95 -3.01 1.55 7.16
C ILE A 95 -2.55 2.43 5.99
N SER A 96 -2.16 1.80 4.88
CA SER A 96 -1.51 2.51 3.78
C SER A 96 -1.69 1.82 2.42
N THR A 97 -1.14 2.41 1.38
CA THR A 97 -0.96 1.71 0.10
C THR A 97 0.23 0.75 0.18
N ILE A 98 0.30 -0.21 -0.77
CA ILE A 98 1.46 -1.10 -0.91
C ILE A 98 2.76 -0.29 -0.99
N HIS A 99 2.80 0.76 -1.80
CA HIS A 99 3.97 1.63 -1.96
C HIS A 99 4.31 2.37 -0.65
N GLY A 100 3.30 2.86 0.06
CA GLY A 100 3.50 3.52 1.36
C GLY A 100 4.10 2.58 2.41
N MET A 101 3.58 1.35 2.48
CA MET A 101 4.14 0.30 3.35
C MET A 101 5.58 -0.02 2.99
N CYS A 102 5.88 -0.27 1.70
CA CYS A 102 7.24 -0.55 1.25
C CYS A 102 8.21 0.59 1.58
N SER A 103 7.80 1.85 1.36
CA SER A 103 8.61 3.02 1.69
C SER A 103 8.88 3.12 3.20
N ARG A 104 7.89 2.80 4.04
CA ARG A 104 8.05 2.79 5.50
C ARG A 104 9.03 1.72 5.95
N ILE A 105 8.95 0.50 5.40
CA ILE A 105 9.89 -0.59 5.67
C ILE A 105 11.31 -0.19 5.24
N LEU A 106 11.46 0.35 4.02
CA LEU A 106 12.78 0.79 3.52
C LEU A 106 13.40 1.87 4.40
N ARG A 107 12.61 2.84 4.88
CA ARG A 107 13.11 3.87 5.81
C ARG A 107 13.54 3.29 7.15
N ALA A 108 12.77 2.35 7.69
CA ALA A 108 13.11 1.70 8.97
C ALA A 108 14.45 0.94 8.92
N HIS A 109 14.81 0.40 7.75
CA HIS A 109 16.05 -0.36 7.52
C HIS A 109 17.06 0.36 6.64
N ALA A 110 16.89 1.66 6.41
CA ALA A 110 17.68 2.42 5.43
C ALA A 110 19.19 2.35 5.71
N LEU A 111 19.61 2.49 6.95
CA LEU A 111 21.02 2.43 7.32
C LEU A 111 21.64 1.05 7.08
N GLU A 112 20.90 -0.02 7.32
CA GLU A 112 21.34 -1.40 7.06
C GLU A 112 21.52 -1.66 5.56
N LEU A 113 20.68 -1.01 4.74
CA LEU A 113 20.69 -1.13 3.29
C LEU A 113 21.64 -0.13 2.60
N GLY A 114 22.25 0.78 3.35
CA GLY A 114 23.09 1.85 2.79
C GLY A 114 22.30 2.86 1.96
N ILE A 115 21.03 3.08 2.29
CA ILE A 115 20.13 4.02 1.62
C ILE A 115 19.93 5.23 2.53
N ASP A 116 19.77 6.42 1.94
CA ASP A 116 19.40 7.62 2.71
C ASP A 116 17.98 7.43 3.30
N PRO A 117 17.78 7.53 4.63
CA PRO A 117 16.45 7.47 5.25
C PRO A 117 15.49 8.57 4.74
N GLU A 118 16.03 9.70 4.30
CA GLU A 118 15.27 10.83 3.76
C GLU A 118 14.96 10.69 2.27
N PHE A 119 15.19 9.50 1.66
CA PHE A 119 14.92 9.29 0.25
C PHE A 119 13.48 9.69 -0.14
N THR A 120 13.34 10.24 -1.34
CA THR A 120 12.06 10.56 -1.94
C THR A 120 11.69 9.53 -3.00
N VAL A 121 10.40 9.19 -3.07
CA VAL A 121 9.86 8.34 -4.15
C VAL A 121 9.53 9.24 -5.32
N LEU A 122 10.21 9.04 -6.44
CA LEU A 122 9.92 9.78 -7.66
C LEU A 122 8.57 9.31 -8.22
N THR A 123 7.67 10.26 -8.43
CA THR A 123 6.35 10.02 -9.05
C THR A 123 6.34 10.37 -10.53
N ASP A 124 7.27 11.22 -10.96
CA ASP A 124 7.53 11.57 -12.34
C ASP A 124 8.93 11.07 -12.71
N THR A 125 8.99 10.22 -13.71
CA THR A 125 10.22 9.57 -14.19
C THR A 125 10.58 9.97 -15.60
N ASP A 126 9.86 10.90 -16.22
CA ASP A 126 10.02 11.26 -17.65
C ASP A 126 11.43 11.76 -17.92
N GLU A 127 11.95 12.67 -17.10
CA GLU A 127 13.33 13.19 -17.26
C GLU A 127 14.38 12.08 -17.13
N LEU A 128 14.22 11.15 -16.18
CA LEU A 128 15.15 10.01 -16.02
C LEU A 128 15.05 9.04 -17.19
N MET A 129 13.84 8.85 -17.72
CA MET A 129 13.61 8.01 -18.89
C MET A 129 14.27 8.61 -20.11
N ASP A 130 14.12 9.92 -20.34
CA ASP A 130 14.75 10.64 -21.44
C ASP A 130 16.27 10.55 -21.34
N GLN A 131 16.85 10.80 -20.17
CA GLN A 131 18.30 10.65 -19.93
C GLN A 131 18.79 9.21 -20.20
N ALA A 132 18.01 8.19 -19.77
CA ALA A 132 18.36 6.80 -20.01
C ALA A 132 18.32 6.46 -21.51
N VAL A 133 17.30 6.95 -22.22
CA VAL A 133 17.17 6.78 -23.68
C VAL A 133 18.33 7.46 -24.39
N GLU A 134 18.63 8.72 -24.08
CA GLU A 134 19.78 9.45 -24.66
C GLU A 134 21.10 8.70 -24.41
N HIS A 135 21.31 8.21 -23.20
CA HIS A 135 22.51 7.43 -22.86
C HIS A 135 22.63 6.16 -23.71
N VAL A 136 21.55 5.39 -23.86
CA VAL A 136 21.55 4.15 -24.65
C VAL A 136 21.75 4.47 -26.13
N LEU A 137 21.08 5.50 -26.66
CA LEU A 137 21.23 5.93 -28.06
C LEU A 137 22.66 6.43 -28.33
N GLY A 138 23.23 7.23 -27.43
CA GLY A 138 24.62 7.68 -27.52
C GLY A 138 25.60 6.52 -27.56
N ARG A 139 25.43 5.50 -26.71
CA ARG A 139 26.27 4.30 -26.75
C ARG A 139 26.08 3.47 -28.01
N ALA A 140 24.87 3.37 -28.56
CA ALA A 140 24.58 2.59 -29.77
C ALA A 140 25.10 3.26 -31.05
N THR A 141 25.31 4.57 -31.03
CA THR A 141 25.84 5.35 -32.15
C THR A 141 27.34 5.69 -32.03
N ALA A 142 27.97 5.33 -30.92
CA ALA A 142 29.41 5.55 -30.70
C ALA A 142 30.27 4.78 -31.72
N PRO A 143 31.45 5.27 -32.10
CA PRO A 143 32.34 4.59 -33.06
C PRO A 143 32.77 3.18 -32.59
N ASP A 144 32.81 2.95 -31.30
CA ASP A 144 33.16 1.70 -30.62
C ASP A 144 31.93 0.90 -30.12
N ALA A 145 30.73 1.24 -30.61
CA ALA A 145 29.51 0.58 -30.23
C ALA A 145 29.55 -0.92 -30.54
N ALA A 146 29.05 -1.73 -29.61
CA ALA A 146 28.87 -3.16 -29.85
C ALA A 146 27.99 -3.37 -31.09
N PRO A 147 28.42 -4.20 -32.06
CA PRO A 147 27.69 -4.42 -33.33
C PRO A 147 26.22 -4.83 -33.13
N GLU A 148 25.95 -5.60 -32.08
CA GLU A 148 24.62 -6.08 -31.74
C GLU A 148 23.70 -4.90 -31.29
N LEU A 149 24.24 -3.95 -30.53
CA LEU A 149 23.47 -2.79 -30.07
C LEU A 149 23.14 -1.86 -31.24
N ALA A 150 24.12 -1.62 -32.13
CA ALA A 150 23.91 -0.81 -33.33
C ALA A 150 22.89 -1.46 -34.30
N ALA A 151 22.94 -2.79 -34.44
CA ALA A 151 21.98 -3.54 -35.26
C ALA A 151 20.55 -3.47 -34.69
N SER A 152 20.42 -3.62 -33.36
CA SER A 152 19.13 -3.49 -32.65
C SER A 152 18.51 -2.11 -32.83
N LEU A 153 19.34 -1.06 -32.74
CA LEU A 153 18.88 0.32 -32.93
C LEU A 153 18.38 0.55 -34.37
N LYS A 154 19.13 0.04 -35.38
CA LYS A 154 18.70 0.13 -36.79
C LYS A 154 17.35 -0.61 -37.02
N ALA A 155 17.16 -1.78 -36.40
CA ALA A 155 15.92 -2.51 -36.50
C ALA A 155 14.75 -1.74 -35.87
N LEU A 156 14.96 -1.11 -34.72
CA LEU A 156 13.96 -0.25 -34.05
C LEU A 156 13.53 0.91 -34.94
N TYR A 157 14.46 1.66 -35.54
CA TYR A 157 14.17 2.78 -36.45
C TYR A 157 13.46 2.35 -37.74
N ALA A 158 13.68 1.12 -38.19
CA ALA A 158 12.94 0.58 -39.35
C ALA A 158 11.45 0.34 -39.06
N TRP A 159 11.09 0.03 -37.81
CA TRP A 159 9.72 -0.19 -37.39
C TRP A 159 9.02 1.07 -36.87
N TYR A 160 9.79 1.99 -36.28
CA TYR A 160 9.30 3.25 -35.71
C TYR A 160 10.11 4.42 -36.27
N PRO A 161 9.86 4.82 -37.54
CA PRO A 161 10.54 5.99 -38.09
C PRO A 161 10.15 7.20 -37.27
N MET A 162 11.17 7.91 -36.73
CA MET A 162 10.95 9.16 -36.04
C MET A 162 10.42 10.19 -37.02
N ALA A 163 9.27 10.80 -36.66
CA ALA A 163 8.63 11.85 -37.44
C ALA A 163 9.40 13.16 -37.35
#